data_f41ff887c8c91d5965e4dec94c588ead
#
_entry.id   f41ff887c8c91d5965e4dec94c588ead
#
_cell.length_a   1.000
_cell.length_b   1.000
_cell.length_c   1.000
_cell.angle_alpha   90.00
_cell.angle_beta   90.00
_cell.angle_gamma   90.00
#
_symmetry.space_group_name_H-M   'P 1'
#
loop_
_entity.id
_entity.type
_entity.pdbx_description
1 polymer ?
#
loop_
_entity_poly.entity_id
_entity_poly.type
_entity_poly.pdbx_seq_one_letter_code
_entity_poly.pdbx_strand_id
1 'polypeptide(L)'
;QIGINNETPDASAALDITSTTGGLLVPRMTETQRDAISPAATGLMIYQTDGTVGFYYYNGSSWATLGAATSPTYSIGDVVNGGVVFYLFAPGDTGYIAGESHGLVAAMSDVATSVEWGCYGTDLPNVPNVSYNGGNPSGLGAEIGDGVSNTNAILNDCPTAPAALAARSLGAQWFLPSAKELNQMYINKTTLEGVPGFTAFGSVYWSSTESGMGAGTTASNNGAWLQDFYGGGQGTSLEDPTSDVRAVRAF
;
A
#
# COMPACT_ATOMS: atom_id res chain seq x y z
N GLN A 1 26.07 20.87 31.46
CA GLN A 1 26.12 19.98 30.30
C GLN A 1 27.32 19.06 30.42
N ILE A 2 27.16 17.82 30.08
CA ILE A 2 28.24 16.81 30.05
C ILE A 2 28.36 16.33 28.61
N GLY A 3 29.50 16.54 27.96
CA GLY A 3 29.87 15.94 26.69
C GLY A 3 30.75 14.71 26.93
N ILE A 4 30.42 13.59 26.27
CA ILE A 4 31.29 12.43 26.21
C ILE A 4 31.84 12.34 24.78
N ASN A 5 33.12 12.48 24.60
CA ASN A 5 33.81 12.61 23.31
C ASN A 5 33.23 13.75 22.44
N ASN A 6 32.70 14.79 23.08
CA ASN A 6 32.18 15.99 22.44
C ASN A 6 32.57 17.22 23.27
N GLU A 7 33.43 18.09 22.71
CA GLU A 7 33.91 19.32 23.37
C GLU A 7 32.89 20.46 23.29
N THR A 8 31.93 20.36 22.37
CA THR A 8 30.86 21.33 22.15
C THR A 8 29.46 20.67 22.21
N PRO A 9 29.03 20.23 23.41
CA PRO A 9 27.71 19.60 23.56
C PRO A 9 26.57 20.54 23.13
N ASP A 10 25.52 20.01 22.50
CA ASP A 10 24.37 20.80 22.13
C ASP A 10 23.76 21.53 23.33
N ALA A 11 23.42 22.81 23.15
CA ALA A 11 22.97 23.68 24.23
C ALA A 11 21.65 23.20 24.91
N SER A 12 20.88 22.40 24.25
CA SER A 12 19.63 21.79 24.77
C SER A 12 19.86 20.48 25.52
N ALA A 13 21.06 19.86 25.41
CA ALA A 13 21.37 18.58 26.02
C ALA A 13 22.02 18.72 27.39
N ALA A 14 21.54 17.99 28.40
CA ALA A 14 22.29 17.83 29.66
C ALA A 14 23.43 16.84 29.52
N LEU A 15 23.28 15.82 28.69
CA LEU A 15 24.30 14.84 28.30
C LEU A 15 24.29 14.69 26.78
N ASP A 16 25.44 14.89 26.14
CA ASP A 16 25.65 14.71 24.71
C ASP A 16 26.83 13.75 24.49
N ILE A 17 26.56 12.65 23.74
CA ILE A 17 27.54 11.58 23.52
C ILE A 17 27.81 11.46 22.03
N THR A 18 29.04 11.70 21.61
CA THR A 18 29.49 11.46 20.23
C THR A 18 30.40 10.23 20.20
N SER A 19 29.96 9.19 19.42
CA SER A 19 30.75 7.98 19.23
C SER A 19 30.45 7.32 17.90
N THR A 20 31.47 6.78 17.23
CA THR A 20 31.36 5.95 16.03
C THR A 20 31.56 4.46 16.31
N THR A 21 31.92 4.09 17.54
CA THR A 21 32.29 2.72 17.93
C THR A 21 31.64 2.23 19.21
N GLY A 22 30.96 3.10 19.96
CA GLY A 22 30.26 2.76 21.20
C GLY A 22 28.87 3.41 21.26
N GLY A 23 27.97 2.88 22.10
CA GLY A 23 26.64 3.39 22.35
C GLY A 23 26.36 3.62 23.82
N LEU A 24 25.18 4.09 24.15
CA LEU A 24 24.66 4.20 25.50
C LEU A 24 24.08 2.86 25.96
N LEU A 25 24.58 2.31 27.06
CA LEU A 25 24.02 1.12 27.70
C LEU A 25 23.21 1.53 28.92
N VAL A 26 21.89 1.53 28.79
CA VAL A 26 20.96 1.79 29.89
C VAL A 26 20.88 0.58 30.84
N PRO A 27 20.36 0.72 32.09
CA PRO A 27 20.13 -0.40 33.01
C PRO A 27 19.35 -1.53 32.33
N ARG A 28 19.86 -2.75 32.43
CA ARG A 28 19.26 -3.97 31.87
C ARG A 28 18.68 -4.82 33.01
N MET A 29 17.42 -5.24 32.86
CA MET A 29 16.72 -5.97 33.91
C MET A 29 15.57 -6.81 33.36
N THR A 30 15.09 -7.75 34.15
CA THR A 30 13.90 -8.54 33.84
C THR A 30 12.63 -7.72 34.05
N GLU A 31 11.50 -8.19 33.48
CA GLU A 31 10.17 -7.59 33.68
C GLU A 31 9.82 -7.45 35.18
N THR A 32 10.07 -8.50 35.96
CA THR A 32 9.83 -8.49 37.40
C THR A 32 10.67 -7.43 38.13
N GLN A 33 11.93 -7.24 37.72
CA GLN A 33 12.81 -6.22 38.29
C GLN A 33 12.39 -4.81 37.89
N ARG A 34 11.96 -4.62 36.62
CA ARG A 34 11.40 -3.37 36.14
C ARG A 34 10.18 -2.96 36.95
N ASP A 35 9.25 -3.89 37.15
CA ASP A 35 7.98 -3.62 37.84
C ASP A 35 8.18 -3.39 39.35
N ALA A 36 9.30 -3.86 39.92
CA ALA A 36 9.69 -3.58 41.29
C ALA A 36 10.21 -2.15 41.52
N ILE A 37 10.48 -1.37 40.47
CA ILE A 37 10.89 0.04 40.62
C ILE A 37 9.70 0.88 41.07
N SER A 38 9.66 1.27 42.33
CA SER A 38 8.55 2.05 42.90
C SER A 38 9.06 3.12 43.88
N PRO A 39 8.73 4.43 43.69
CA PRO A 39 8.05 4.97 42.52
C PRO A 39 9.00 5.11 41.32
N ALA A 40 8.53 4.75 40.14
CA ALA A 40 9.26 5.01 38.91
C ALA A 40 9.11 6.48 38.49
N ALA A 41 10.19 7.13 38.10
CA ALA A 41 10.15 8.50 37.60
C ALA A 41 9.67 8.52 36.15
N THR A 42 8.80 9.48 35.77
CA THR A 42 8.40 9.70 34.38
C THR A 42 9.62 9.96 33.48
N GLY A 43 9.72 9.22 32.37
CA GLY A 43 10.86 9.27 31.46
C GLY A 43 12.02 8.35 31.85
N LEU A 44 11.93 7.59 32.96
CA LEU A 44 12.94 6.60 33.30
C LEU A 44 13.03 5.52 32.21
N MET A 45 14.22 5.26 31.71
CA MET A 45 14.48 4.30 30.63
C MET A 45 15.25 3.08 31.11
N ILE A 46 14.85 1.89 30.65
CA ILE A 46 15.56 0.62 30.89
C ILE A 46 15.54 -0.24 29.60
N TYR A 47 16.36 -1.29 29.59
CA TYR A 47 16.28 -2.37 28.61
C TYR A 47 15.81 -3.66 29.30
N GLN A 48 14.63 -4.15 28.93
CA GLN A 48 14.08 -5.41 29.45
C GLN A 48 14.72 -6.60 28.75
N THR A 49 15.13 -7.63 29.52
CA THR A 49 15.90 -8.76 29.03
C THR A 49 15.11 -10.06 28.88
N ASP A 50 13.83 -10.09 29.34
CA ASP A 50 12.93 -11.24 29.27
C ASP A 50 11.51 -10.83 28.83
N GLY A 51 10.62 -11.79 28.62
CA GLY A 51 9.29 -11.51 28.09
C GLY A 51 9.37 -10.84 26.73
N THR A 52 8.75 -9.66 26.60
CA THR A 52 8.94 -8.81 25.39
C THR A 52 10.23 -8.00 25.56
N VAL A 53 11.31 -8.51 25.00
CA VAL A 53 12.66 -7.89 25.09
C VAL A 53 12.71 -6.57 24.32
N GLY A 54 13.26 -5.51 24.95
CA GLY A 54 13.39 -4.22 24.29
C GLY A 54 13.60 -3.05 25.25
N PHE A 55 13.66 -1.84 24.67
CA PHE A 55 13.72 -0.62 25.44
C PHE A 55 12.34 -0.26 25.98
N TYR A 56 12.29 0.11 27.26
CA TYR A 56 11.09 0.60 27.93
C TYR A 56 11.34 1.95 28.56
N TYR A 57 10.29 2.75 28.68
CA TYR A 57 10.27 3.97 29.46
C TYR A 57 9.01 4.05 30.33
N TYR A 58 9.11 4.68 31.49
CA TYR A 58 7.94 4.95 32.32
C TYR A 58 7.27 6.24 31.87
N ASN A 59 6.01 6.18 31.42
CA ASN A 59 5.28 7.32 30.88
C ASN A 59 4.59 8.20 31.95
N GLY A 60 4.77 7.87 33.24
CA GLY A 60 4.14 8.52 34.37
C GLY A 60 2.98 7.71 34.99
N SER A 61 2.50 6.67 34.29
CA SER A 61 1.44 5.77 34.77
C SER A 61 1.77 4.30 34.57
N SER A 62 2.50 3.96 33.54
CA SER A 62 2.88 2.58 33.19
C SER A 62 4.19 2.52 32.40
N TRP A 63 4.77 1.33 32.33
CA TRP A 63 5.89 1.05 31.45
C TRP A 63 5.41 0.86 30.01
N ALA A 64 5.98 1.60 29.08
CA ALA A 64 5.70 1.54 27.64
C ALA A 64 7.00 1.18 26.89
N THR A 65 6.88 0.43 25.80
CA THR A 65 8.00 0.12 24.92
C THR A 65 8.43 1.38 24.16
N LEU A 66 9.72 1.64 24.12
CA LEU A 66 10.27 2.69 23.28
C LEU A 66 10.34 2.18 21.83
N GLY A 67 9.58 2.79 20.95
CA GLY A 67 9.51 2.37 19.54
C GLY A 67 8.30 1.50 19.18
N ALA A 68 7.43 1.14 20.13
CA ALA A 68 6.06 0.83 19.77
C ALA A 68 5.34 2.16 19.44
N ALA A 69 5.63 2.73 18.28
CA ALA A 69 4.63 3.55 17.65
C ALA A 69 3.40 2.66 17.54
N THR A 70 2.28 3.05 18.13
CA THR A 70 1.01 2.48 17.72
C THR A 70 0.89 2.83 16.25
N SER A 71 1.15 1.86 15.36
CA SER A 71 0.84 2.07 13.95
C SER A 71 -0.60 2.56 13.89
N PRO A 72 -0.87 3.66 13.22
CA PRO A 72 -2.23 4.15 13.12
C PRO A 72 -3.10 3.01 12.60
N THR A 73 -4.22 2.77 13.25
CA THR A 73 -5.20 1.77 12.80
C THR A 73 -6.10 2.46 11.78
N TYR A 74 -6.17 1.91 10.58
CA TYR A 74 -7.01 2.41 9.51
C TYR A 74 -8.22 1.51 9.30
N SER A 75 -9.28 2.10 8.74
CA SER A 75 -10.54 1.44 8.37
C SER A 75 -10.88 1.75 6.92
N ILE A 76 -11.67 0.88 6.30
CA ILE A 76 -12.22 1.16 4.96
C ILE A 76 -13.06 2.46 5.04
N GLY A 77 -12.78 3.40 4.15
CA GLY A 77 -13.40 4.72 4.13
C GLY A 77 -12.55 5.84 4.74
N ASP A 78 -11.45 5.54 5.43
CA ASP A 78 -10.55 6.56 5.94
C ASP A 78 -9.82 7.29 4.79
N VAL A 79 -9.57 8.57 4.97
CA VAL A 79 -8.83 9.38 3.97
C VAL A 79 -7.35 9.41 4.35
N VAL A 80 -6.51 8.81 3.51
CA VAL A 80 -5.06 8.69 3.75
C VAL A 80 -4.30 9.03 2.48
N ASN A 81 -3.24 9.80 2.59
CA ASN A 81 -2.32 10.11 1.49
C ASN A 81 -2.98 10.62 0.19
N GLY A 82 -4.12 11.32 0.30
CA GLY A 82 -4.86 11.88 -0.84
C GLY A 82 -5.83 10.91 -1.51
N GLY A 83 -6.11 9.76 -0.91
CA GLY A 83 -7.11 8.81 -1.36
C GLY A 83 -7.93 8.23 -0.22
N VAL A 84 -8.90 7.38 -0.53
CA VAL A 84 -9.79 6.70 0.41
C VAL A 84 -9.38 5.24 0.53
N VAL A 85 -9.18 4.75 1.75
CA VAL A 85 -8.85 3.35 2.03
C VAL A 85 -9.98 2.44 1.53
N PHE A 86 -9.66 1.54 0.63
CA PHE A 86 -10.60 0.54 0.13
C PHE A 86 -10.18 -0.90 0.42
N TYR A 87 -8.93 -1.10 0.83
CA TYR A 87 -8.42 -2.41 1.19
C TYR A 87 -7.33 -2.30 2.26
N LEU A 88 -7.35 -3.21 3.22
CA LEU A 88 -6.28 -3.39 4.22
C LEU A 88 -5.61 -4.72 3.94
N PHE A 89 -4.29 -4.74 3.85
CA PHE A 89 -3.54 -5.95 3.55
C PHE A 89 -3.75 -7.03 4.61
N ALA A 90 -4.01 -8.25 4.16
CA ALA A 90 -4.17 -9.44 4.96
C ALA A 90 -2.91 -10.33 4.88
N PRO A 91 -2.71 -11.26 5.83
CA PRO A 91 -1.63 -12.23 5.73
C PRO A 91 -1.65 -12.98 4.40
N GLY A 92 -0.54 -12.89 3.64
CA GLY A 92 -0.40 -13.47 2.31
C GLY A 92 -0.44 -12.45 1.18
N ASP A 93 -0.92 -11.23 1.40
CA ASP A 93 -0.86 -10.15 0.41
C ASP A 93 0.56 -9.59 0.29
N THR A 94 0.92 -9.18 -0.91
CA THR A 94 2.13 -8.38 -1.14
C THR A 94 2.00 -7.03 -0.44
N GLY A 95 2.91 -6.72 0.47
CA GLY A 95 2.89 -5.50 1.29
C GLY A 95 2.32 -5.69 2.70
N TYR A 96 1.84 -6.89 3.07
CA TYR A 96 1.43 -7.17 4.44
C TYR A 96 2.62 -7.14 5.40
N ILE A 97 2.47 -6.40 6.51
CA ILE A 97 3.43 -6.36 7.61
C ILE A 97 2.68 -6.70 8.91
N ALA A 98 3.12 -7.77 9.59
CA ALA A 98 2.45 -8.21 10.81
C ALA A 98 2.53 -7.14 11.92
N GLY A 99 1.38 -6.79 12.50
CA GLY A 99 1.29 -5.79 13.55
C GLY A 99 1.20 -4.35 13.07
N GLU A 100 1.20 -4.11 11.76
CA GLU A 100 1.04 -2.79 11.16
C GLU A 100 -0.22 -2.73 10.28
N SER A 101 -0.82 -1.56 10.19
CA SER A 101 -1.99 -1.31 9.35
C SER A 101 -1.55 -0.64 8.06
N HIS A 102 -1.50 -1.41 6.99
CA HIS A 102 -1.17 -0.99 5.63
C HIS A 102 -2.26 -1.41 4.66
N GLY A 103 -2.32 -0.77 3.50
CA GLY A 103 -3.35 -1.09 2.54
C GLY A 103 -3.28 -0.29 1.26
N LEU A 104 -4.43 -0.20 0.60
CA LEU A 104 -4.60 0.50 -0.66
C LEU A 104 -5.64 1.61 -0.51
N VAL A 105 -5.34 2.77 -1.09
CA VAL A 105 -6.27 3.88 -1.24
C VAL A 105 -6.64 4.10 -2.71
N ALA A 106 -7.90 4.41 -2.98
CA ALA A 106 -8.39 4.87 -4.28
C ALA A 106 -8.31 6.40 -4.37
N ALA A 107 -7.95 6.93 -5.52
CA ALA A 107 -8.02 8.36 -5.79
C ALA A 107 -9.44 8.89 -5.57
N MET A 108 -9.55 10.13 -5.10
CA MET A 108 -10.84 10.78 -4.79
C MET A 108 -11.77 10.91 -6.00
N SER A 109 -11.21 10.93 -7.21
CA SER A 109 -11.93 11.04 -8.48
C SER A 109 -11.25 10.20 -9.55
N ASP A 110 -11.93 9.99 -10.67
CA ASP A 110 -11.31 9.39 -11.85
C ASP A 110 -10.19 10.29 -12.34
N VAL A 111 -9.09 9.67 -12.76
CA VAL A 111 -7.93 10.37 -13.33
C VAL A 111 -8.02 10.48 -14.84
N ALA A 112 -8.86 9.65 -15.45
CA ALA A 112 -9.26 9.76 -16.84
C ALA A 112 -10.62 9.06 -17.05
N THR A 113 -11.34 9.49 -18.07
CA THR A 113 -12.60 8.87 -18.51
C THR A 113 -12.49 8.57 -20.00
N SER A 114 -13.04 7.44 -20.40
CA SER A 114 -13.09 7.02 -21.82
C SER A 114 -11.70 7.02 -22.50
N VAL A 115 -10.73 6.34 -21.89
CA VAL A 115 -9.38 6.17 -22.47
C VAL A 115 -9.13 4.72 -22.86
N GLU A 116 -8.32 4.51 -23.88
CA GLU A 116 -7.82 3.18 -24.26
C GLU A 116 -6.89 2.63 -23.17
N TRP A 117 -6.79 1.31 -23.08
CA TRP A 117 -5.83 0.69 -22.18
C TRP A 117 -4.40 0.95 -22.64
N GLY A 118 -4.11 0.64 -23.92
CA GLY A 118 -2.88 1.01 -24.62
C GLY A 118 -2.25 -0.11 -25.43
N CYS A 119 -1.51 0.27 -26.47
CA CYS A 119 -0.72 -0.60 -27.34
C CYS A 119 -1.51 -1.75 -27.98
N TYR A 120 -2.77 -1.49 -28.36
CA TYR A 120 -3.62 -2.47 -29.03
C TYR A 120 -2.89 -3.28 -30.10
N GLY A 121 -3.06 -4.59 -30.04
CA GLY A 121 -2.47 -5.53 -30.99
C GLY A 121 -0.99 -5.90 -30.71
N THR A 122 -0.44 -5.49 -29.56
CA THR A 122 0.95 -5.80 -29.15
C THR A 122 0.95 -6.51 -27.81
N ASP A 123 1.38 -7.76 -27.73
CA ASP A 123 1.59 -8.47 -26.46
C ASP A 123 2.70 -7.77 -25.66
N LEU A 124 2.45 -7.47 -24.38
CA LEU A 124 3.42 -6.81 -23.51
C LEU A 124 4.23 -7.89 -22.73
N PRO A 125 5.44 -8.22 -23.16
CA PRO A 125 6.13 -9.43 -22.69
C PRO A 125 6.47 -9.44 -21.19
N ASN A 126 6.49 -8.27 -20.55
CA ASN A 126 6.79 -8.15 -19.12
C ASN A 126 5.51 -8.02 -18.25
N VAL A 127 4.33 -7.93 -18.86
CA VAL A 127 3.05 -7.91 -18.17
C VAL A 127 2.50 -9.34 -18.08
N PRO A 128 2.21 -9.88 -16.89
CA PRO A 128 1.69 -11.23 -16.79
C PRO A 128 0.31 -11.37 -17.44
N ASN A 129 0.16 -12.35 -18.32
CA ASN A 129 -1.11 -12.68 -18.97
C ASN A 129 -1.99 -13.50 -18.04
N VAL A 130 -3.22 -13.04 -17.79
CA VAL A 130 -4.23 -13.71 -16.96
C VAL A 130 -5.39 -14.16 -17.83
N SER A 131 -5.48 -15.48 -18.08
CA SER A 131 -6.52 -16.05 -18.94
C SER A 131 -7.94 -15.82 -18.38
N TYR A 132 -8.89 -15.57 -19.27
CA TYR A 132 -10.29 -15.49 -18.89
C TYR A 132 -10.80 -16.87 -18.39
N ASN A 133 -11.40 -16.87 -17.21
CA ASN A 133 -11.88 -18.07 -16.53
C ASN A 133 -13.30 -17.89 -15.96
N GLY A 134 -14.18 -17.19 -16.68
CA GLY A 134 -15.56 -16.95 -16.25
C GLY A 134 -15.75 -15.74 -15.34
N GLY A 135 -14.85 -14.75 -15.41
CA GLY A 135 -14.99 -13.49 -14.66
C GLY A 135 -14.35 -13.52 -13.25
N ASN A 136 -13.42 -14.44 -13.02
CA ASN A 136 -12.68 -14.52 -11.74
C ASN A 136 -11.18 -14.58 -12.00
N PRO A 137 -10.53 -13.43 -12.30
CA PRO A 137 -9.09 -13.39 -12.58
C PRO A 137 -8.28 -13.84 -11.38
N SER A 138 -7.24 -14.67 -11.64
CA SER A 138 -6.38 -15.19 -10.58
C SER A 138 -4.98 -15.51 -11.10
N GLY A 139 -4.01 -15.49 -10.19
CA GLY A 139 -2.60 -15.74 -10.48
C GLY A 139 -1.82 -14.44 -10.68
N LEU A 140 -0.54 -14.58 -10.97
CA LEU A 140 0.39 -13.48 -11.14
C LEU A 140 -0.16 -12.45 -12.14
N GLY A 141 -0.19 -11.19 -11.76
CA GLY A 141 -0.75 -10.07 -12.52
C GLY A 141 -2.20 -9.73 -12.16
N ALA A 142 -2.94 -10.61 -11.46
CA ALA A 142 -4.31 -10.35 -11.04
C ALA A 142 -4.44 -10.06 -9.54
N GLU A 143 -3.47 -10.45 -8.72
CA GLU A 143 -3.57 -10.48 -7.27
C GLU A 143 -3.46 -9.09 -6.63
N ILE A 144 -3.79 -9.02 -5.33
CA ILE A 144 -3.55 -7.82 -4.50
C ILE A 144 -2.03 -7.58 -4.42
N GLY A 145 -1.61 -6.34 -4.73
CA GLY A 145 -0.21 -5.93 -4.79
C GLY A 145 0.42 -6.02 -6.19
N ASP A 146 -0.26 -6.62 -7.16
CA ASP A 146 0.27 -6.73 -8.53
C ASP A 146 0.11 -5.44 -9.35
N GLY A 147 -0.81 -4.54 -8.97
CA GLY A 147 -1.11 -3.34 -9.75
C GLY A 147 0.10 -2.46 -10.01
N VAL A 148 0.98 -2.29 -9.01
CA VAL A 148 2.19 -1.46 -9.15
C VAL A 148 3.20 -2.08 -10.12
N SER A 149 3.44 -3.40 -10.03
CA SER A 149 4.38 -4.11 -10.92
C SER A 149 3.85 -4.15 -12.35
N ASN A 150 2.56 -4.45 -12.53
CA ASN A 150 1.91 -4.41 -13.83
C ASN A 150 2.01 -3.03 -14.48
N THR A 151 1.68 -1.95 -13.74
CA THR A 151 1.76 -0.58 -14.27
C THR A 151 3.18 -0.23 -14.72
N ASN A 152 4.20 -0.65 -13.95
CA ASN A 152 5.59 -0.45 -14.34
C ASN A 152 5.95 -1.22 -15.62
N ALA A 153 5.53 -2.49 -15.70
CA ALA A 153 5.76 -3.33 -16.88
C ALA A 153 5.05 -2.77 -18.11
N ILE A 154 3.78 -2.36 -17.98
CA ILE A 154 3.02 -1.70 -19.06
C ILE A 154 3.78 -0.48 -19.59
N LEU A 155 4.21 0.43 -18.70
CA LEU A 155 4.91 1.65 -19.14
C LEU A 155 6.32 1.39 -19.67
N ASN A 156 6.95 0.28 -19.27
CA ASN A 156 8.22 -0.15 -19.85
C ASN A 156 8.05 -0.65 -21.29
N ASP A 157 7.04 -1.46 -21.53
CA ASP A 157 6.81 -2.10 -22.84
C ASP A 157 6.00 -1.20 -23.79
N CYS A 158 5.11 -0.38 -23.23
CA CYS A 158 4.23 0.58 -23.89
C CYS A 158 4.26 1.96 -23.20
N PRO A 159 5.29 2.79 -23.43
CA PRO A 159 5.43 4.09 -22.75
C PRO A 159 4.30 5.09 -23.02
N THR A 160 3.44 4.82 -23.99
CA THR A 160 2.32 5.67 -24.38
C THR A 160 0.97 5.14 -23.91
N ALA A 161 0.91 4.06 -23.13
CA ALA A 161 -0.33 3.45 -22.65
C ALA A 161 -1.21 4.45 -21.88
N PRO A 162 -2.37 4.87 -22.42
CA PRO A 162 -3.17 5.96 -21.85
C PRO A 162 -3.66 5.67 -20.44
N ALA A 163 -4.15 4.46 -20.16
CA ALA A 163 -4.67 4.09 -18.84
C ALA A 163 -3.57 4.12 -17.76
N ALA A 164 -2.40 3.54 -18.05
CA ALA A 164 -1.28 3.53 -17.12
C ALA A 164 -0.69 4.93 -16.88
N LEU A 165 -0.58 5.75 -17.94
CA LEU A 165 -0.16 7.15 -17.82
C LEU A 165 -1.15 7.98 -17.02
N ALA A 166 -2.45 7.78 -17.22
CA ALA A 166 -3.49 8.45 -16.44
C ALA A 166 -3.35 8.12 -14.94
N ALA A 167 -3.14 6.85 -14.59
CA ALA A 167 -2.93 6.47 -13.20
C ALA A 167 -1.67 7.13 -12.58
N ARG A 168 -0.59 7.31 -13.36
CA ARG A 168 0.64 8.01 -12.94
C ARG A 168 0.52 9.53 -12.89
N SER A 169 -0.56 10.12 -13.39
CA SER A 169 -0.73 11.58 -13.42
C SER A 169 -0.76 12.22 -12.03
N LEU A 170 -1.15 11.47 -11.00
CA LEU A 170 -1.16 11.89 -9.60
C LEU A 170 0.23 11.77 -8.92
N GLY A 171 1.20 11.19 -9.60
CA GLY A 171 2.56 10.98 -9.09
C GLY A 171 3.04 9.53 -9.20
N ALA A 172 4.35 9.32 -9.05
CA ALA A 172 5.00 8.03 -9.28
C ALA A 172 4.52 6.88 -8.36
N GLN A 173 3.88 7.18 -7.25
CA GLN A 173 3.36 6.16 -6.31
C GLN A 173 1.93 5.71 -6.63
N TRP A 174 1.24 6.40 -7.56
CA TRP A 174 -0.08 6.02 -8.02
C TRP A 174 0.02 5.09 -9.21
N PHE A 175 -0.84 4.11 -9.30
CA PHE A 175 -0.79 3.07 -10.32
C PHE A 175 -2.18 2.61 -10.75
N LEU A 176 -2.27 1.93 -11.87
CA LEU A 176 -3.48 1.28 -12.36
C LEU A 176 -3.70 0.00 -11.54
N PRO A 177 -4.85 -0.17 -10.87
CA PRO A 177 -5.11 -1.32 -10.00
C PRO A 177 -5.06 -2.65 -10.75
N SER A 178 -4.63 -3.73 -10.12
CA SER A 178 -4.86 -5.08 -10.63
C SER A 178 -6.35 -5.42 -10.65
N ALA A 179 -6.72 -6.50 -11.31
CA ALA A 179 -8.12 -6.92 -11.38
C ALA A 179 -8.73 -7.18 -10.01
N LYS A 180 -7.99 -7.83 -9.08
CA LYS A 180 -8.48 -8.04 -7.71
C LYS A 180 -8.51 -6.77 -6.87
N GLU A 181 -7.55 -5.87 -7.04
CA GLU A 181 -7.57 -4.56 -6.39
C GLU A 181 -8.78 -3.75 -6.83
N LEU A 182 -9.07 -3.74 -8.13
CA LEU A 182 -10.23 -3.05 -8.70
C LEU A 182 -11.55 -3.66 -8.19
N ASN A 183 -11.61 -4.98 -8.06
CA ASN A 183 -12.77 -5.66 -7.46
C ASN A 183 -12.98 -5.31 -5.99
N GLN A 184 -11.91 -5.10 -5.21
CA GLN A 184 -12.02 -4.64 -3.82
C GLN A 184 -12.62 -3.22 -3.73
N MET A 185 -12.34 -2.34 -4.68
CA MET A 185 -13.04 -1.05 -4.77
C MET A 185 -14.53 -1.23 -5.05
N TYR A 186 -14.91 -2.14 -5.94
CA TYR A 186 -16.33 -2.46 -6.18
C TYR A 186 -17.01 -3.00 -4.93
N ILE A 187 -16.40 -3.96 -4.24
CA ILE A 187 -16.96 -4.55 -2.99
C ILE A 187 -17.22 -3.46 -1.95
N ASN A 188 -16.34 -2.47 -1.85
CA ASN A 188 -16.41 -1.38 -0.89
C ASN A 188 -17.04 -0.09 -1.46
N LYS A 189 -17.62 -0.14 -2.68
CA LYS A 189 -18.15 1.00 -3.43
C LYS A 189 -19.02 1.92 -2.58
N THR A 190 -20.00 1.36 -1.88
CA THR A 190 -20.95 2.14 -1.07
C THR A 190 -20.25 2.93 0.03
N THR A 191 -19.25 2.34 0.67
CA THR A 191 -18.46 3.02 1.72
C THR A 191 -17.64 4.15 1.11
N LEU A 192 -16.98 3.90 -0.02
CA LEU A 192 -16.15 4.88 -0.70
C LEU A 192 -16.97 6.09 -1.20
N GLU A 193 -18.10 5.83 -1.84
CA GLU A 193 -19.02 6.87 -2.34
C GLU A 193 -19.68 7.68 -1.21
N GLY A 194 -19.73 7.14 0.01
CA GLY A 194 -20.18 7.84 1.21
C GLY A 194 -19.15 8.82 1.79
N VAL A 195 -17.90 8.79 1.34
CA VAL A 195 -16.84 9.67 1.85
C VAL A 195 -16.99 11.08 1.25
N PRO A 196 -17.04 12.15 2.05
CA PRO A 196 -17.15 13.49 1.53
C PRO A 196 -16.03 13.87 0.54
N GLY A 197 -16.43 14.31 -0.64
CA GLY A 197 -15.51 14.69 -1.71
C GLY A 197 -15.05 13.55 -2.61
N PHE A 198 -15.44 12.30 -2.33
CA PHE A 198 -15.22 11.18 -3.24
C PHE A 198 -16.22 11.25 -4.40
N THR A 199 -15.72 11.18 -5.62
CA THR A 199 -16.57 11.14 -6.82
C THR A 199 -17.09 9.73 -7.04
N ALA A 200 -18.40 9.55 -7.16
CA ALA A 200 -19.03 8.27 -7.43
C ALA A 200 -18.41 7.60 -8.67
N PHE A 201 -18.38 6.28 -8.64
CA PHE A 201 -17.85 5.50 -9.76
C PHE A 201 -18.76 5.58 -10.99
N GLY A 202 -18.12 5.64 -12.18
CA GLY A 202 -18.76 5.41 -13.47
C GLY A 202 -19.15 3.96 -13.71
N SER A 203 -19.24 3.55 -14.98
CA SER A 203 -19.73 2.21 -15.33
C SER A 203 -18.64 1.14 -15.34
N VAL A 204 -17.57 1.37 -16.08
CA VAL A 204 -16.54 0.34 -16.36
C VAL A 204 -15.15 0.95 -16.21
N TYR A 205 -14.28 0.22 -15.54
CA TYR A 205 -12.92 0.65 -15.23
C TYR A 205 -11.87 -0.35 -15.71
N TRP A 206 -10.78 0.15 -16.28
CA TRP A 206 -9.61 -0.64 -16.60
C TRP A 206 -8.85 -1.10 -15.36
N SER A 207 -8.41 -2.36 -15.39
CA SER A 207 -7.35 -2.84 -14.51
C SER A 207 -5.99 -2.87 -15.24
N SER A 208 -4.90 -3.03 -14.51
CA SER A 208 -3.56 -3.26 -15.05
C SER A 208 -3.30 -4.71 -15.46
N THR A 209 -4.28 -5.59 -15.28
CA THR A 209 -4.15 -7.02 -15.58
C THR A 209 -4.39 -7.24 -17.06
N GLU A 210 -3.35 -7.69 -17.78
CA GLU A 210 -3.47 -8.09 -19.19
C GLU A 210 -4.16 -9.44 -19.29
N SER A 211 -5.00 -9.63 -20.30
CA SER A 211 -5.67 -10.90 -20.54
C SER A 211 -5.01 -11.67 -21.68
N GLY A 212 -4.36 -12.80 -21.35
CA GLY A 212 -4.05 -13.80 -22.37
C GLY A 212 -5.30 -14.52 -22.80
N MET A 213 -5.70 -14.43 -24.06
CA MET A 213 -6.74 -15.30 -24.60
C MET A 213 -6.17 -16.70 -24.82
N GLY A 214 -6.92 -17.74 -24.38
CA GLY A 214 -6.49 -19.10 -24.35
C GLY A 214 -5.91 -19.64 -25.65
N ALA A 215 -5.03 -20.62 -25.53
CA ALA A 215 -4.34 -21.31 -26.60
C ALA A 215 -5.30 -21.70 -27.75
N GLY A 216 -5.10 -21.14 -28.93
CA GLY A 216 -5.80 -21.57 -30.15
C GLY A 216 -6.28 -20.52 -31.13
N THR A 217 -6.16 -19.23 -30.82
CA THR A 217 -6.52 -18.17 -31.78
C THR A 217 -5.28 -17.43 -32.26
N THR A 218 -5.10 -17.40 -33.56
CA THR A 218 -3.92 -16.85 -34.27
C THR A 218 -3.98 -15.34 -34.51
N ALA A 219 -4.67 -14.60 -33.68
CA ALA A 219 -4.75 -13.15 -33.84
C ALA A 219 -4.62 -12.50 -32.46
N SER A 220 -3.55 -11.74 -32.30
CA SER A 220 -3.38 -10.63 -31.35
C SER A 220 -4.37 -10.64 -30.18
N ASN A 221 -4.05 -11.39 -29.15
CA ASN A 221 -4.95 -11.65 -28.04
C ASN A 221 -4.75 -10.64 -26.91
N ASN A 222 -4.60 -9.40 -27.29
CA ASN A 222 -4.30 -8.34 -26.34
C ASN A 222 -5.60 -7.74 -25.88
N GLY A 223 -5.98 -8.13 -24.70
CA GLY A 223 -7.06 -7.54 -23.98
C GLY A 223 -6.62 -7.23 -22.57
N ALA A 224 -7.39 -6.45 -21.88
CA ALA A 224 -7.19 -6.17 -20.47
C ALA A 224 -8.44 -6.52 -19.66
N TRP A 225 -8.24 -6.87 -18.41
CA TRP A 225 -9.33 -7.08 -17.47
C TRP A 225 -9.93 -5.76 -17.04
N LEU A 226 -11.24 -5.76 -16.90
CA LEU A 226 -12.03 -4.61 -16.47
C LEU A 226 -13.06 -5.04 -15.39
N GLN A 227 -13.57 -4.03 -14.67
CA GLN A 227 -14.60 -4.17 -13.66
C GLN A 227 -15.81 -3.33 -14.04
N ASP A 228 -16.98 -3.95 -14.11
CA ASP A 228 -18.26 -3.25 -14.17
C ASP A 228 -18.72 -2.85 -12.76
N PHE A 229 -18.87 -1.56 -12.52
CA PHE A 229 -19.29 -1.00 -11.23
C PHE A 229 -20.82 -0.89 -11.08
N TYR A 230 -21.60 -1.22 -12.11
CA TYR A 230 -23.06 -1.36 -12.00
C TYR A 230 -23.46 -2.80 -11.66
N GLY A 231 -22.97 -3.76 -12.43
CA GLY A 231 -23.33 -5.16 -12.27
C GLY A 231 -22.39 -5.98 -11.41
N GLY A 232 -21.18 -5.47 -11.13
CA GLY A 232 -20.15 -6.13 -10.33
C GLY A 232 -19.38 -7.23 -11.05
N GLY A 233 -19.64 -7.44 -12.33
CA GLY A 233 -18.93 -8.44 -13.12
C GLY A 233 -17.51 -7.99 -13.47
N GLN A 234 -16.59 -8.96 -13.52
CA GLN A 234 -15.28 -8.78 -14.13
C GLN A 234 -15.26 -9.48 -15.48
N GLY A 235 -14.60 -8.86 -16.44
CA GLY A 235 -14.50 -9.38 -17.79
C GLY A 235 -13.24 -8.91 -18.47
N THR A 236 -13.06 -9.34 -19.71
CA THR A 236 -11.95 -8.89 -20.57
C THR A 236 -12.49 -8.14 -21.76
N SER A 237 -11.80 -7.11 -22.18
CA SER A 237 -12.07 -6.38 -23.41
C SER A 237 -10.77 -6.22 -24.19
N LEU A 238 -10.88 -5.97 -25.49
CA LEU A 238 -9.75 -5.53 -26.28
C LEU A 238 -9.22 -4.20 -25.71
N GLU A 239 -7.99 -3.85 -26.04
CA GLU A 239 -7.34 -2.66 -25.47
C GLU A 239 -7.73 -1.35 -26.16
N ASP A 240 -8.40 -1.42 -27.32
CA ASP A 240 -8.87 -0.28 -28.14
C ASP A 240 -10.22 0.33 -27.68
N PRO A 241 -11.19 -0.42 -27.11
CA PRO A 241 -12.34 0.21 -26.47
C PRO A 241 -11.91 1.09 -25.29
N THR A 242 -12.70 2.09 -24.97
CA THR A 242 -12.41 3.04 -23.91
C THR A 242 -13.14 2.73 -22.62
N SER A 243 -12.45 2.90 -21.48
CA SER A 243 -13.01 2.77 -20.14
C SER A 243 -12.43 3.85 -19.22
N ASP A 244 -12.98 3.95 -18.02
CA ASP A 244 -12.54 4.93 -17.03
C ASP A 244 -11.31 4.40 -16.26
N VAL A 245 -10.58 5.30 -15.62
CA VAL A 245 -9.41 4.98 -14.79
C VAL A 245 -9.54 5.61 -13.42
N ARG A 246 -9.54 4.78 -12.38
CA ARG A 246 -9.39 5.18 -11.00
C ARG A 246 -8.03 4.71 -10.50
N ALA A 247 -7.14 5.64 -10.19
CA ALA A 247 -5.79 5.33 -9.70
C ALA A 247 -5.80 4.83 -8.27
N VAL A 248 -4.81 4.00 -7.94
CA VAL A 248 -4.61 3.39 -6.62
C VAL A 248 -3.20 3.69 -6.12
N ARG A 249 -3.04 3.72 -4.80
CA ARG A 249 -1.75 3.87 -4.14
C ARG A 249 -1.71 3.01 -2.87
N ALA A 250 -0.55 2.42 -2.56
CA ALA A 250 -0.29 1.82 -1.25
C ALA A 250 0.06 2.88 -0.20
N PHE A 251 -0.24 2.59 1.06
CA PHE A 251 0.11 3.44 2.21
C PHE A 251 0.60 2.62 3.39
#